data_c85d5dd97bb1faceeb3c24bd694a502e
#
_entry.id   c85d5dd97bb1faceeb3c24bd694a502e
#
_cell.length_a   1.000
_cell.length_b   1.000
_cell.length_c   1.000
_cell.angle_alpha   90.00
_cell.angle_beta   90.00
_cell.angle_gamma   90.00
#
_symmetry.space_group_name_H-M   'P 1'
#
loop_
_entity.id
_entity.type
_entity.pdbx_description
1 polymer ?
#
loop_
_entity_poly.entity_id
_entity_poly.type
_entity_poly.pdbx_seq_one_letter_code
_entity_poly.pdbx_strand_id
1 'polypeptide(L)'
;MFKGTPEIVTQRREEIVNACEELYQTKSFKEINLKEIGAVTSFSRPTIYNYFQTKEEIFLALYEREYDRWNAELESILNSGQNFSRKQVAEKIAMSLERRAQLLRLLSMNNFDMEANSREELLASFKRAYGRSLDLFRKILEKYCPEMSSEEVKEIMYVFFPFMFGIYPYAEVTDKQRKAMEEADVDYIYHSIFEITYNCLIRLLDR
;
A
#
# COMPACT_ATOMS: atom_id res chain seq x y z
N MET A 1 -10.85 1.75 31.81
CA MET A 1 -12.09 1.34 31.09
C MET A 1 -12.48 2.47 30.18
N PHE A 2 -12.40 2.26 28.88
CA PHE A 2 -12.61 3.29 27.85
C PHE A 2 -14.10 3.69 27.82
N LYS A 3 -14.42 4.96 28.09
CA LYS A 3 -15.79 5.50 28.07
C LYS A 3 -15.98 6.34 26.80
N GLY A 4 -16.28 5.68 25.66
CA GLY A 4 -16.69 6.36 24.44
C GLY A 4 -17.68 5.49 23.69
N THR A 5 -18.63 6.10 22.97
CA THR A 5 -19.46 5.35 22.03
C THR A 5 -18.60 4.78 20.91
N PRO A 6 -19.03 3.73 20.18
CA PRO A 6 -18.30 3.17 19.05
C PRO A 6 -17.89 4.23 18.01
N GLU A 7 -18.75 5.23 17.77
CA GLU A 7 -18.49 6.34 16.84
C GLU A 7 -17.32 7.20 17.31
N ILE A 8 -17.25 7.57 18.60
CA ILE A 8 -16.15 8.34 19.18
C ILE A 8 -14.85 7.57 19.10
N VAL A 9 -14.89 6.26 19.33
CA VAL A 9 -13.72 5.38 19.22
C VAL A 9 -13.18 5.40 17.79
N THR A 10 -14.06 5.20 16.81
CA THR A 10 -13.71 5.21 15.38
C THR A 10 -13.14 6.58 14.97
N GLN A 11 -13.81 7.67 15.32
CA GLN A 11 -13.36 9.03 14.98
C GLN A 11 -11.96 9.33 15.53
N ARG A 12 -11.68 8.94 16.76
CA ARG A 12 -10.35 9.17 17.36
C ARG A 12 -9.26 8.30 16.75
N ARG A 13 -9.58 7.05 16.40
CA ARG A 13 -8.65 6.21 15.66
C ARG A 13 -8.29 6.83 14.31
N GLU A 14 -9.31 7.30 13.57
CA GLU A 14 -9.11 7.99 12.29
C GLU A 14 -8.26 9.26 12.46
N GLU A 15 -8.48 10.07 13.48
CA GLU A 15 -7.66 11.26 13.75
C GLU A 15 -6.18 10.90 13.97
N ILE A 16 -5.89 9.83 14.74
CA ILE A 16 -4.52 9.36 14.96
C ILE A 16 -3.87 8.89 13.65
N VAL A 17 -4.60 8.13 12.84
CA VAL A 17 -4.10 7.64 11.55
C VAL A 17 -3.91 8.79 10.56
N ASN A 18 -4.80 9.80 10.56
CA ASN A 18 -4.65 11.01 9.75
C ASN A 18 -3.40 11.81 10.14
N ALA A 19 -3.15 11.99 11.44
CA ALA A 19 -1.95 12.65 11.94
C ALA A 19 -0.67 11.89 11.52
N CYS A 20 -0.70 10.56 11.57
CA CYS A 20 0.40 9.73 11.09
C CYS A 20 0.61 9.89 9.58
N GLU A 21 -0.46 9.88 8.79
CA GLU A 21 -0.43 10.07 7.35
C GLU A 21 0.17 11.42 6.98
N GLU A 22 -0.24 12.51 7.64
CA GLU A 22 0.28 13.86 7.44
C GLU A 22 1.78 13.93 7.72
N LEU A 23 2.22 13.43 8.86
CA LEU A 23 3.65 13.38 9.21
C LEU A 23 4.45 12.53 8.21
N TYR A 24 3.88 11.44 7.74
CA TYR A 24 4.56 10.53 6.81
C TYR A 24 4.72 11.12 5.40
N GLN A 25 4.04 12.23 5.05
CA GLN A 25 4.30 12.95 3.78
C GLN A 25 5.74 13.49 3.73
N THR A 26 6.27 13.97 4.85
CA THR A 26 7.55 14.68 4.90
C THR A 26 8.63 13.97 5.73
N LYS A 27 8.26 13.01 6.57
CA LYS A 27 9.16 12.28 7.45
C LYS A 27 9.25 10.80 7.08
N SER A 28 10.36 10.17 7.46
CA SER A 28 10.51 8.71 7.39
C SER A 28 9.84 8.02 8.58
N PHE A 29 9.58 6.72 8.46
CA PHE A 29 9.10 5.88 9.57
C PHE A 29 9.96 6.00 10.85
N LYS A 30 11.30 6.12 10.69
CA LYS A 30 12.23 6.22 11.83
C LYS A 30 12.09 7.52 12.60
N GLU A 31 11.79 8.61 11.92
CA GLU A 31 11.64 9.95 12.50
C GLU A 31 10.30 10.14 13.21
N ILE A 32 9.25 9.41 12.81
CA ILE A 32 7.93 9.52 13.42
C ILE A 32 7.88 8.70 14.72
N ASN A 33 7.31 9.31 15.76
CA ASN A 33 7.05 8.68 17.05
C ASN A 33 5.70 9.14 17.64
N LEU A 34 5.23 8.44 18.71
CA LEU A 34 3.94 8.74 19.32
C LEU A 34 3.82 10.15 19.91
N LYS A 35 4.93 10.80 20.26
CA LYS A 35 4.93 12.19 20.74
C LYS A 35 4.61 13.15 19.62
N GLU A 36 5.19 12.95 18.44
CA GLU A 36 4.95 13.78 17.27
C GLU A 36 3.52 13.58 16.74
N ILE A 37 3.04 12.33 16.67
CA ILE A 37 1.64 12.05 16.30
C ILE A 37 0.70 12.75 17.28
N GLY A 38 0.96 12.67 18.59
CA GLY A 38 0.17 13.35 19.61
C GLY A 38 0.18 14.88 19.52
N ALA A 39 1.25 15.47 18.98
CA ALA A 39 1.33 16.92 18.81
C ALA A 39 0.43 17.46 17.67
N VAL A 40 0.00 16.60 16.75
CA VAL A 40 -0.85 16.95 15.60
C VAL A 40 -2.31 16.53 15.83
N THR A 41 -2.60 15.79 16.91
CA THR A 41 -3.96 15.39 17.26
C THR A 41 -4.60 16.36 18.28
N SER A 42 -5.93 16.35 18.36
CA SER A 42 -6.71 17.19 19.30
C SER A 42 -6.62 16.71 20.77
N PHE A 43 -5.93 15.62 21.04
CA PHE A 43 -5.85 15.00 22.37
C PHE A 43 -4.43 14.61 22.78
N SER A 44 -4.25 14.39 24.09
CA SER A 44 -2.94 14.12 24.66
C SER A 44 -2.37 12.74 24.28
N ARG A 45 -1.01 12.62 24.28
CA ARG A 45 -0.31 11.35 24.06
C ARG A 45 -0.83 10.17 24.89
N PRO A 46 -1.15 10.31 26.19
CA PRO A 46 -1.76 9.22 26.97
C PRO A 46 -3.07 8.69 26.36
N THR A 47 -3.82 9.54 25.67
CA THR A 47 -5.07 9.13 24.99
C THR A 47 -4.77 8.22 23.79
N ILE A 48 -3.67 8.40 23.08
CA ILE A 48 -3.26 7.56 21.95
C ILE A 48 -3.11 6.10 22.40
N TYR A 49 -2.49 5.86 23.59
CA TYR A 49 -2.29 4.51 24.12
C TYR A 49 -3.57 3.72 24.37
N ASN A 50 -4.75 4.39 24.44
CA ASN A 50 -6.03 3.71 24.52
C ASN A 50 -6.42 3.04 23.17
N TYR A 51 -5.81 3.44 22.06
CA TYR A 51 -6.13 2.98 20.71
C TYR A 51 -4.99 2.16 20.09
N PHE A 52 -3.76 2.65 20.24
CA PHE A 52 -2.55 2.09 19.66
C PHE A 52 -1.44 2.03 20.70
N GLN A 53 -0.84 0.87 20.89
CA GLN A 53 0.23 0.66 21.87
C GLN A 53 1.60 1.09 21.33
N THR A 54 1.81 0.98 20.01
CA THR A 54 3.05 1.27 19.32
C THR A 54 2.80 2.16 18.09
N LYS A 55 3.84 2.76 17.56
CA LYS A 55 3.74 3.47 16.28
C LYS A 55 3.51 2.49 15.13
N GLU A 56 4.04 1.28 15.25
CA GLU A 56 3.88 0.19 14.28
C GLU A 56 2.39 -0.14 14.09
N GLU A 57 1.61 -0.17 15.16
CA GLU A 57 0.16 -0.35 15.08
C GLU A 57 -0.56 0.78 14.34
N ILE A 58 -0.10 2.03 14.49
CA ILE A 58 -0.66 3.17 13.76
C ILE A 58 -0.31 3.08 12.27
N PHE A 59 0.95 2.72 11.97
CA PHE A 59 1.37 2.49 10.59
C PHE A 59 0.65 1.30 9.96
N LEU A 60 0.39 0.24 10.72
CA LEU A 60 -0.39 -0.90 10.25
C LEU A 60 -1.83 -0.50 9.89
N ALA A 61 -2.46 0.38 10.69
CA ALA A 61 -3.79 0.94 10.39
C ALA A 61 -3.75 1.88 9.16
N LEU A 62 -2.69 2.66 8.98
CA LEU A 62 -2.47 3.46 7.77
C LEU A 62 -2.32 2.56 6.54
N TYR A 63 -1.60 1.46 6.69
CA TYR A 63 -1.38 0.48 5.63
C TYR A 63 -2.68 -0.24 5.23
N GLU A 64 -3.49 -0.65 6.22
CA GLU A 64 -4.84 -1.20 6.00
C GLU A 64 -5.69 -0.23 5.19
N ARG A 65 -5.73 1.06 5.59
CA ARG A 65 -6.47 2.12 4.89
C ARG A 65 -6.00 2.32 3.44
N GLU A 66 -4.71 2.25 3.17
CA GLU A 66 -4.19 2.36 1.81
C GLU A 66 -4.57 1.16 0.94
N TYR A 67 -4.58 -0.05 1.52
CA TYR A 67 -5.13 -1.22 0.83
C TYR A 67 -6.62 -1.06 0.54
N ASP A 68 -7.41 -0.56 1.48
CA ASP A 68 -8.85 -0.33 1.26
C ASP A 68 -9.11 0.71 0.17
N ARG A 69 -8.29 1.77 0.10
CA ARG A 69 -8.34 2.75 -0.99
C ARG A 69 -8.01 2.11 -2.34
N TRP A 70 -7.00 1.26 -2.38
CA TRP A 70 -6.65 0.52 -3.61
C TRP A 70 -7.72 -0.51 -3.97
N ASN A 71 -8.27 -1.21 -3.01
CA ASN A 71 -9.39 -2.13 -3.19
C ASN A 71 -10.59 -1.47 -3.86
N ALA A 72 -10.94 -0.24 -3.45
CA ALA A 72 -12.00 0.53 -4.08
C ALA A 72 -11.71 0.84 -5.57
N GLU A 73 -10.44 1.11 -5.91
CA GLU A 73 -10.04 1.29 -7.31
C GLU A 73 -10.09 -0.02 -8.12
N LEU A 74 -9.64 -1.14 -7.53
CA LEU A 74 -9.76 -2.46 -8.16
C LEU A 74 -11.23 -2.86 -8.37
N GLU A 75 -12.11 -2.57 -7.40
CA GLU A 75 -13.56 -2.78 -7.56
C GLU A 75 -14.15 -1.93 -8.68
N SER A 76 -13.71 -0.68 -8.82
CA SER A 76 -14.12 0.19 -9.94
C SER A 76 -13.71 -0.38 -11.29
N ILE A 77 -12.51 -0.97 -11.40
CA ILE A 77 -12.06 -1.65 -12.62
C ILE A 77 -12.94 -2.89 -12.88
N LEU A 78 -13.16 -3.71 -11.87
CA LEU A 78 -13.94 -4.94 -11.96
C LEU A 78 -15.39 -4.67 -12.39
N ASN A 79 -16.00 -3.61 -11.85
CA ASN A 79 -17.42 -3.28 -12.02
C ASN A 79 -17.69 -2.21 -13.08
N SER A 80 -16.71 -1.87 -13.92
CA SER A 80 -16.79 -0.78 -14.90
C SER A 80 -17.87 -0.96 -15.98
N GLY A 81 -18.43 -2.16 -16.16
CA GLY A 81 -19.35 -2.49 -17.25
C GLY A 81 -18.71 -2.54 -18.64
N GLN A 82 -17.42 -2.22 -18.76
CA GLN A 82 -16.66 -2.25 -20.02
C GLN A 82 -15.95 -3.58 -20.20
N ASN A 83 -15.64 -3.91 -21.43
CA ASN A 83 -14.78 -5.04 -21.75
C ASN A 83 -13.38 -4.52 -22.04
N PHE A 84 -12.40 -4.89 -21.19
CA PHE A 84 -11.01 -4.45 -21.34
C PHE A 84 -10.16 -5.53 -21.98
N SER A 85 -9.29 -5.12 -22.92
CA SER A 85 -8.18 -5.96 -23.37
C SER A 85 -7.14 -6.13 -22.26
N ARG A 86 -6.29 -7.14 -22.35
CA ARG A 86 -5.16 -7.38 -21.43
C ARG A 86 -4.31 -6.12 -21.23
N LYS A 87 -4.02 -5.42 -22.34
CA LYS A 87 -3.27 -4.15 -22.31
C LYS A 87 -3.97 -3.08 -21.49
N GLN A 88 -5.29 -2.93 -21.66
CA GLN A 88 -6.07 -1.96 -20.88
C GLN A 88 -6.18 -2.36 -19.41
N VAL A 89 -6.24 -3.65 -19.09
CA VAL A 89 -6.19 -4.12 -17.69
C VAL A 89 -4.85 -3.75 -17.04
N ALA A 90 -3.74 -4.03 -17.72
CA ALA A 90 -2.41 -3.65 -17.25
C ALA A 90 -2.30 -2.13 -17.02
N GLU A 91 -2.79 -1.32 -17.96
CA GLU A 91 -2.82 0.13 -17.88
C GLU A 91 -3.63 0.62 -16.67
N LYS A 92 -4.86 0.11 -16.50
CA LYS A 92 -5.74 0.53 -15.38
C LYS A 92 -5.18 0.16 -14.01
N ILE A 93 -4.59 -1.03 -13.87
CA ILE A 93 -3.93 -1.43 -12.62
C ILE A 93 -2.69 -0.56 -12.37
N ALA A 94 -1.87 -0.28 -13.40
CA ALA A 94 -0.70 0.58 -13.27
C ALA A 94 -1.10 2.01 -12.85
N MET A 95 -2.14 2.59 -13.47
CA MET A 95 -2.68 3.90 -13.09
C MET A 95 -3.23 3.90 -11.66
N SER A 96 -3.85 2.82 -11.21
CA SER A 96 -4.36 2.71 -9.84
C SER A 96 -3.22 2.73 -8.81
N LEU A 97 -2.12 2.03 -9.07
CA LEU A 97 -0.95 2.02 -8.18
C LEU A 97 -0.17 3.34 -8.21
N GLU A 98 -0.10 4.03 -9.34
CA GLU A 98 0.51 5.36 -9.42
C GLU A 98 -0.20 6.37 -8.50
N ARG A 99 -1.53 6.31 -8.43
CA ARG A 99 -2.32 7.11 -7.47
C ARG A 99 -2.16 6.66 -6.02
N ARG A 100 -1.59 5.49 -5.78
CA ARG A 100 -1.35 4.88 -4.46
C ARG A 100 0.15 4.79 -4.13
N ALA A 101 0.93 5.81 -4.51
CA ALA A 101 2.36 5.86 -4.21
C ALA A 101 2.65 5.65 -2.71
N GLN A 102 1.77 6.13 -1.81
CA GLN A 102 1.89 5.91 -0.38
C GLN A 102 1.74 4.44 0.02
N LEU A 103 0.85 3.67 -0.62
CA LEU A 103 0.77 2.21 -0.42
C LEU A 103 2.11 1.56 -0.76
N LEU A 104 2.67 1.88 -1.92
CA LEU A 104 3.95 1.33 -2.37
C LEU A 104 5.12 1.76 -1.48
N ARG A 105 5.09 2.99 -0.95
CA ARG A 105 6.06 3.47 0.04
C ARG A 105 5.97 2.67 1.34
N LEU A 106 4.77 2.38 1.83
CA LEU A 106 4.56 1.51 3.00
C LEU A 106 5.05 0.09 2.74
N LEU A 107 4.76 -0.48 1.55
CA LEU A 107 5.25 -1.80 1.13
C LEU A 107 6.78 -1.91 1.15
N SER A 108 7.49 -0.84 0.81
CA SER A 108 8.96 -0.81 0.80
C SER A 108 9.61 -0.78 2.18
N MET A 109 8.82 -0.67 3.26
CA MET A 109 9.33 -0.70 4.64
C MET A 109 9.61 -2.14 5.11
N ASN A 110 10.34 -2.26 6.25
CA ASN A 110 10.55 -3.55 6.91
C ASN A 110 9.27 -4.04 7.59
N ASN A 111 8.57 -4.96 6.96
CA ASN A 111 7.32 -5.51 7.47
C ASN A 111 7.50 -6.41 8.70
N PHE A 112 8.67 -7.02 8.90
CA PHE A 112 8.94 -7.87 10.06
C PHE A 112 8.84 -7.10 11.38
N ASP A 113 9.37 -5.86 11.42
CA ASP A 113 9.28 -5.02 12.61
C ASP A 113 7.83 -4.59 12.90
N MET A 114 7.04 -4.36 11.85
CA MET A 114 5.62 -4.03 11.97
C MET A 114 4.81 -5.19 12.54
N GLU A 115 5.05 -6.40 12.05
CA GLU A 115 4.38 -7.62 12.52
C GLU A 115 4.77 -7.95 13.97
N ALA A 116 6.07 -7.89 14.30
CA ALA A 116 6.58 -8.21 15.62
C ALA A 116 6.10 -7.25 16.73
N ASN A 117 5.83 -5.98 16.38
CA ASN A 117 5.47 -4.93 17.35
C ASN A 117 3.99 -4.53 17.29
N SER A 118 3.13 -5.35 16.68
CA SER A 118 1.69 -5.10 16.58
C SER A 118 0.88 -6.23 17.21
N ARG A 119 -0.27 -5.88 17.81
CA ARG A 119 -1.22 -6.88 18.33
C ARG A 119 -1.84 -7.69 17.19
N GLU A 120 -2.09 -8.99 17.46
CA GLU A 120 -2.60 -9.94 16.47
C GLU A 120 -3.93 -9.50 15.82
N GLU A 121 -4.84 -8.89 16.59
CA GLU A 121 -6.12 -8.43 16.04
C GLU A 121 -5.96 -7.31 15.00
N LEU A 122 -4.98 -6.41 15.17
CA LEU A 122 -4.69 -5.35 14.20
C LEU A 122 -3.97 -5.91 12.98
N LEU A 123 -3.06 -6.84 13.20
CA LEU A 123 -2.41 -7.56 12.11
C LEU A 123 -3.44 -8.35 11.28
N ALA A 124 -4.38 -9.04 11.93
CA ALA A 124 -5.45 -9.76 11.25
C ALA A 124 -6.37 -8.82 10.45
N SER A 125 -6.66 -7.61 10.97
CA SER A 125 -7.43 -6.60 10.23
C SER A 125 -6.73 -6.16 8.96
N PHE A 126 -5.46 -5.81 9.06
CA PHE A 126 -4.60 -5.49 7.92
C PHE A 126 -4.55 -6.65 6.88
N LYS A 127 -4.36 -7.89 7.35
CA LYS A 127 -4.32 -9.06 6.44
C LYS A 127 -5.66 -9.31 5.74
N ARG A 128 -6.81 -8.93 6.31
CA ARG A 128 -8.11 -8.96 5.62
C ARG A 128 -8.17 -7.96 4.46
N ALA A 129 -7.70 -6.72 4.65
CA ALA A 129 -7.64 -5.72 3.58
C ALA A 129 -6.70 -6.17 2.45
N TYR A 130 -5.53 -6.71 2.80
CA TYR A 130 -4.60 -7.32 1.84
C TYR A 130 -5.23 -8.52 1.10
N GLY A 131 -5.89 -9.43 1.82
CA GLY A 131 -6.57 -10.59 1.21
C GLY A 131 -7.67 -10.19 0.24
N ARG A 132 -8.39 -9.08 0.53
CA ARG A 132 -9.38 -8.51 -0.40
C ARG A 132 -8.73 -8.03 -1.70
N SER A 133 -7.54 -7.42 -1.66
CA SER A 133 -6.84 -7.04 -2.89
C SER A 133 -6.40 -8.23 -3.73
N LEU A 134 -5.97 -9.33 -3.09
CA LEU A 134 -5.68 -10.58 -3.80
C LEU A 134 -6.93 -11.12 -4.52
N ASP A 135 -8.08 -11.14 -3.84
CA ASP A 135 -9.34 -11.64 -4.40
C ASP A 135 -9.84 -10.75 -5.55
N LEU A 136 -9.78 -9.43 -5.40
CA LEU A 136 -10.18 -8.48 -6.44
C LEU A 136 -9.28 -8.57 -7.67
N PHE A 137 -7.97 -8.65 -7.47
CA PHE A 137 -7.02 -8.79 -8.56
C PHE A 137 -7.24 -10.11 -9.34
N ARG A 138 -7.43 -11.22 -8.61
CA ARG A 138 -7.80 -12.52 -9.20
C ARG A 138 -9.07 -12.40 -10.06
N LYS A 139 -10.14 -11.82 -9.53
CA LYS A 139 -11.42 -11.64 -10.25
C LYS A 139 -11.28 -10.76 -11.49
N ILE A 140 -10.41 -9.75 -11.45
CA ILE A 140 -10.11 -8.91 -12.64
C ILE A 140 -9.46 -9.78 -13.72
N LEU A 141 -8.46 -10.59 -13.38
CA LEU A 141 -7.82 -11.49 -14.35
C LEU A 141 -8.79 -12.52 -14.89
N GLU A 142 -9.56 -13.20 -14.05
CA GLU A 142 -10.58 -14.18 -14.47
C GLU A 142 -11.63 -13.56 -15.43
N LYS A 143 -12.03 -12.30 -15.19
CA LYS A 143 -13.02 -11.60 -16.02
C LYS A 143 -12.47 -11.17 -17.37
N TYR A 144 -11.27 -10.62 -17.41
CA TYR A 144 -10.72 -9.95 -18.61
C TYR A 144 -9.69 -10.79 -19.36
N CYS A 145 -9.25 -11.92 -18.76
CA CYS A 145 -8.34 -12.88 -19.36
C CYS A 145 -8.93 -14.31 -19.21
N PRO A 146 -10.17 -14.56 -19.70
CA PRO A 146 -10.90 -15.82 -19.44
C PRO A 146 -10.23 -17.06 -20.04
N GLU A 147 -9.27 -16.90 -20.94
CA GLU A 147 -8.44 -17.97 -21.50
C GLU A 147 -7.34 -18.43 -20.57
N MET A 148 -7.02 -17.70 -19.50
CA MET A 148 -6.04 -18.12 -18.50
C MET A 148 -6.62 -19.18 -17.59
N SER A 149 -5.85 -20.21 -17.34
CA SER A 149 -6.16 -21.22 -16.31
C SER A 149 -6.06 -20.61 -14.90
N SER A 150 -6.72 -21.24 -13.94
CA SER A 150 -6.62 -20.81 -12.52
C SER A 150 -5.18 -20.89 -11.99
N GLU A 151 -4.34 -21.75 -12.55
CA GLU A 151 -2.93 -21.88 -12.14
C GLU A 151 -2.10 -20.72 -12.67
N GLU A 152 -2.28 -20.35 -13.94
CA GLU A 152 -1.61 -19.16 -14.52
C GLU A 152 -1.99 -17.87 -13.79
N VAL A 153 -3.27 -17.70 -13.42
CA VAL A 153 -3.72 -16.57 -12.60
C VAL A 153 -2.99 -16.55 -11.24
N LYS A 154 -2.85 -17.69 -10.57
CA LYS A 154 -2.09 -17.77 -9.31
C LYS A 154 -0.62 -17.44 -9.50
N GLU A 155 0.03 -17.96 -10.54
CA GLU A 155 1.43 -17.66 -10.84
C GLU A 155 1.65 -16.15 -11.03
N ILE A 156 0.77 -15.48 -11.78
CA ILE A 156 0.81 -14.03 -11.95
C ILE A 156 0.72 -13.31 -10.60
N MET A 157 -0.22 -13.71 -9.75
CA MET A 157 -0.39 -13.13 -8.41
C MET A 157 0.87 -13.31 -7.56
N TYR A 158 1.48 -14.51 -7.55
CA TYR A 158 2.70 -14.80 -6.78
C TYR A 158 3.95 -14.10 -7.31
N VAL A 159 3.93 -13.60 -8.54
CA VAL A 159 4.97 -12.73 -9.09
C VAL A 159 4.65 -11.26 -8.79
N PHE A 160 3.44 -10.82 -9.08
CA PHE A 160 3.08 -9.40 -9.05
C PHE A 160 3.03 -8.82 -7.63
N PHE A 161 2.41 -9.50 -6.66
CA PHE A 161 2.30 -8.97 -5.29
C PHE A 161 3.67 -8.82 -4.59
N PRO A 162 4.59 -9.78 -4.64
CA PRO A 162 5.97 -9.57 -4.17
C PRO A 162 6.71 -8.47 -4.93
N PHE A 163 6.50 -8.35 -6.25
CA PHE A 163 7.11 -7.31 -7.06
C PHE A 163 6.73 -5.89 -6.61
N MET A 164 5.50 -5.67 -6.14
CA MET A 164 5.03 -4.38 -5.64
C MET A 164 5.93 -3.80 -4.53
N PHE A 165 6.59 -4.63 -3.72
CA PHE A 165 7.49 -4.18 -2.65
C PHE A 165 8.73 -3.44 -3.17
N GLY A 166 9.13 -3.73 -4.41
CA GLY A 166 10.27 -3.10 -5.06
C GLY A 166 9.93 -1.84 -5.86
N ILE A 167 8.67 -1.56 -6.20
CA ILE A 167 8.32 -0.49 -7.14
C ILE A 167 8.76 0.89 -6.60
N TYR A 168 8.38 1.23 -5.36
CA TYR A 168 8.59 2.56 -4.80
C TYR A 168 10.07 2.99 -4.76
N PRO A 169 11.01 2.19 -4.23
CA PRO A 169 12.43 2.59 -4.18
C PRO A 169 13.10 2.71 -5.55
N TYR A 170 12.52 2.14 -6.60
CA TYR A 170 13.01 2.29 -7.98
C TYR A 170 12.36 3.45 -8.73
N ALA A 171 11.13 3.84 -8.36
CA ALA A 171 10.43 4.97 -8.96
C ALA A 171 10.77 6.30 -8.26
N GLU A 172 10.80 6.30 -6.92
CA GLU A 172 11.01 7.49 -6.08
C GLU A 172 12.44 7.53 -5.53
N VAL A 173 13.36 7.89 -6.40
CA VAL A 173 14.80 7.92 -6.12
C VAL A 173 15.21 9.27 -5.51
N THR A 174 15.93 9.25 -4.39
CA THR A 174 16.44 10.45 -3.72
C THR A 174 17.57 11.11 -4.52
N ASP A 175 17.74 12.44 -4.36
CA ASP A 175 18.86 13.17 -4.98
C ASP A 175 20.23 12.60 -4.60
N LYS A 176 20.35 12.11 -3.35
CA LYS A 176 21.56 11.45 -2.87
C LYS A 176 21.87 10.19 -3.66
N GLN A 177 20.84 9.38 -3.96
CA GLN A 177 21.00 8.17 -4.75
C GLN A 177 21.32 8.49 -6.20
N ARG A 178 20.67 9.50 -6.81
CA ARG A 178 20.97 9.97 -8.17
C ARG A 178 22.43 10.35 -8.30
N LYS A 179 22.93 11.20 -7.39
CA LYS A 179 24.35 11.61 -7.38
C LYS A 179 25.30 10.42 -7.23
N ALA A 180 24.99 9.47 -6.35
CA ALA A 180 25.82 8.29 -6.16
C ALA A 180 25.86 7.39 -7.42
N MET A 181 24.76 7.28 -8.16
CA MET A 181 24.71 6.54 -9.43
C MET A 181 25.55 7.25 -10.52
N GLU A 182 25.45 8.59 -10.59
CA GLU A 182 26.28 9.42 -11.50
C GLU A 182 27.78 9.29 -11.18
N GLU A 183 28.17 9.40 -9.90
CA GLU A 183 29.54 9.25 -9.45
C GLU A 183 30.10 7.83 -9.69
N ALA A 184 29.22 6.82 -9.67
CA ALA A 184 29.58 5.42 -9.94
C ALA A 184 29.57 5.06 -11.44
N ASP A 185 29.26 6.01 -12.33
CA ASP A 185 29.13 5.81 -13.78
C ASP A 185 28.14 4.68 -14.13
N VAL A 186 27.03 4.62 -13.38
CA VAL A 186 25.94 3.65 -13.61
C VAL A 186 24.92 4.27 -14.54
N ASP A 187 24.83 3.76 -15.77
CA ASP A 187 23.77 4.13 -16.70
C ASP A 187 22.43 3.51 -16.26
N TYR A 188 21.51 4.35 -15.74
CA TYR A 188 20.23 3.92 -15.23
C TYR A 188 19.10 4.84 -15.68
N ILE A 189 18.06 4.25 -16.27
CA ILE A 189 16.85 4.95 -16.69
C ILE A 189 15.82 4.88 -15.54
N TYR A 190 15.41 6.05 -15.05
CA TYR A 190 14.40 6.17 -14.02
C TYR A 190 13.00 6.11 -14.64
N HIS A 191 12.19 5.18 -14.17
CA HIS A 191 10.82 5.00 -14.59
C HIS A 191 9.84 5.43 -13.49
N SER A 192 8.65 5.91 -13.88
CA SER A 192 7.54 6.17 -12.98
C SER A 192 6.96 4.87 -12.42
N ILE A 193 6.16 4.98 -11.34
CA ILE A 193 5.38 3.86 -10.79
C ILE A 193 4.52 3.23 -11.89
N PHE A 194 3.88 4.07 -12.72
CA PHE A 194 3.08 3.60 -13.84
C PHE A 194 3.90 2.75 -14.82
N GLU A 195 5.05 3.25 -15.29
CA GLU A 195 5.87 2.55 -16.28
C GLU A 195 6.41 1.22 -15.75
N ILE A 196 6.92 1.20 -14.51
CA ILE A 196 7.42 -0.02 -13.86
C ILE A 196 6.28 -1.06 -13.74
N THR A 197 5.12 -0.64 -13.25
CA THR A 197 3.97 -1.52 -13.05
C THR A 197 3.40 -2.02 -14.38
N TYR A 198 3.20 -1.12 -15.34
CA TYR A 198 2.68 -1.46 -16.65
C TYR A 198 3.58 -2.43 -17.40
N ASN A 199 4.89 -2.17 -17.41
CA ASN A 199 5.87 -3.03 -18.08
C ASN A 199 5.95 -4.43 -17.44
N CYS A 200 5.75 -4.55 -16.14
CA CYS A 200 5.65 -5.85 -15.48
C CYS A 200 4.36 -6.58 -15.89
N LEU A 201 3.22 -5.92 -15.74
CA LEU A 201 1.90 -6.53 -15.99
C LEU A 201 1.73 -6.94 -17.46
N ILE A 202 2.13 -6.09 -18.42
CA ILE A 202 1.98 -6.45 -19.82
C ILE A 202 2.74 -7.73 -20.18
N ARG A 203 3.93 -7.92 -19.62
CA ARG A 203 4.74 -9.15 -19.83
C ARG A 203 4.16 -10.37 -19.14
N LEU A 204 3.49 -10.19 -17.99
CA LEU A 204 2.82 -11.29 -17.29
C LEU A 204 1.52 -11.70 -17.99
N LEU A 205 0.82 -10.77 -18.65
CA LEU A 205 -0.45 -10.99 -19.32
C LEU A 205 -0.30 -11.41 -20.80
N ASP A 206 0.83 -11.18 -21.45
CA ASP A 206 1.09 -11.51 -22.87
C ASP A 206 1.65 -12.94 -23.08
N ARG A 207 1.47 -13.85 -22.11
CA ARG A 207 1.86 -15.28 -22.24
C ARG A 207 0.95 -16.05 -23.18
#